data_e9ebe6aa3cc11ff75b24a236b026dc05
#
_entry.id   e9ebe6aa3cc11ff75b24a236b026dc05
#
_cell.length_a   1.000
_cell.length_b   1.000
_cell.length_c   1.000
_cell.angle_alpha   90.00
_cell.angle_beta   90.00
_cell.angle_gamma   90.00
#
_symmetry.space_group_name_H-M   'P 1'
#
loop_
_entity.id
_entity.type
_entity.pdbx_description
1 polymer ?
#
loop_
_entity_poly.entity_id
_entity_poly.type
_entity_poly.pdbx_seq_one_letter_code
_entity_poly.pdbx_strand_id
1 'polypeptide(L)'
;MPKFYVQSGRVQVLLESQDAQQAAVTAFQWWCDRQAEAMFGSIDEDWQLGNEMLVSELGFGAAEAESFPTLDVLMAWQAEPVEVG
;
A
#
# COMPACT_ATOMS: atom_id res chain seq x y z
N MET A 1 11.58 -7.37 11.67
CA MET A 1 11.38 -6.66 10.41
C MET A 1 11.10 -5.20 10.69
N PRO A 2 11.61 -4.28 9.89
CA PRO A 2 11.32 -2.87 10.08
C PRO A 2 9.85 -2.56 9.84
N LYS A 3 9.35 -1.56 10.53
CA LYS A 3 8.00 -1.06 10.33
C LYS A 3 8.02 0.02 9.25
N PHE A 4 7.02 -0.02 8.39
CA PHE A 4 6.86 0.97 7.34
C PHE A 4 5.51 1.64 7.44
N TYR A 5 5.52 2.95 7.26
CA TYR A 5 4.33 3.77 7.14
C TYR A 5 4.07 4.00 5.67
N VAL A 6 2.98 3.42 5.15
CA VAL A 6 2.63 3.52 3.75
C VAL A 6 1.42 4.43 3.60
N GLN A 7 1.55 5.45 2.77
CA GLN A 7 0.49 6.41 2.53
C GLN A 7 0.27 6.57 1.03
N SER A 8 -0.98 6.51 0.60
CA SER A 8 -1.36 6.80 -0.78
C SER A 8 -2.70 7.52 -0.76
N GLY A 9 -2.71 8.77 -1.23
CA GLY A 9 -3.88 9.60 -1.08
C GLY A 9 -4.22 9.76 0.39
N ARG A 10 -5.41 9.33 0.79
CA ARG A 10 -5.84 9.36 2.19
C ARG A 10 -5.72 8.01 2.89
N VAL A 11 -5.27 7.00 2.17
CA VAL A 11 -5.06 5.67 2.74
C VAL A 11 -3.73 5.64 3.46
N GLN A 12 -3.73 5.25 4.72
CA GLN A 12 -2.55 5.15 5.55
C GLN A 12 -2.51 3.78 6.21
N VAL A 13 -1.39 3.09 6.05
CA VAL A 13 -1.20 1.74 6.57
C VAL A 13 0.15 1.65 7.28
N LEU A 14 0.14 1.09 8.48
CA LEU A 14 1.37 0.75 9.19
C LEU A 14 1.53 -0.76 9.12
N LEU A 15 2.67 -1.22 8.61
CA LEU A 15 2.94 -2.65 8.48
C LEU A 15 4.42 -2.95 8.67
N GLU A 16 4.73 -4.22 8.85
CA GLU A 16 6.11 -4.71 8.90
C GLU A 16 6.45 -5.39 7.58
N SER A 17 7.65 -5.14 7.08
CA SER A 17 8.10 -5.71 5.81
C SER A 17 9.61 -5.76 5.75
N GLN A 18 10.14 -6.47 4.78
CA GLN A 18 11.57 -6.59 4.58
C GLN A 18 12.18 -5.33 3.98
N ASP A 19 11.47 -4.66 3.10
CA ASP A 19 11.94 -3.44 2.45
C ASP A 19 10.75 -2.57 2.03
N ALA A 20 11.06 -1.38 1.53
CA ALA A 20 10.05 -0.39 1.18
C ALA A 20 9.16 -0.85 0.03
N GLN A 21 9.73 -1.52 -0.96
CA GLN A 21 8.96 -2.02 -2.10
C GLN A 21 7.96 -3.09 -1.66
N GLN A 22 8.40 -4.03 -0.83
CA GLN A 22 7.53 -5.06 -0.28
C GLN A 22 6.43 -4.43 0.58
N ALA A 23 6.77 -3.40 1.33
CA ALA A 23 5.79 -2.68 2.14
C ALA A 23 4.69 -2.08 1.26
N ALA A 24 5.07 -1.47 0.13
CA ALA A 24 4.11 -0.88 -0.80
C ALA A 24 3.20 -1.96 -1.40
N VAL A 25 3.76 -3.08 -1.82
CA VAL A 25 2.99 -4.20 -2.40
C VAL A 25 2.04 -4.79 -1.36
N THR A 26 2.51 -4.98 -0.13
CA THR A 26 1.68 -5.51 0.96
C THR A 26 0.54 -4.55 1.30
N ALA A 27 0.82 -3.25 1.33
CA ALA A 27 -0.22 -2.25 1.57
C ALA A 27 -1.25 -2.23 0.44
N PHE A 28 -0.82 -2.40 -0.80
CA PHE A 28 -1.71 -2.50 -1.94
C PHE A 28 -2.63 -3.71 -1.81
N GLN A 29 -2.09 -4.86 -1.44
CA GLN A 29 -2.87 -6.07 -1.20
C GLN A 29 -3.90 -5.85 -0.08
N TRP A 30 -3.49 -5.23 1.02
CA TRP A 30 -4.37 -4.90 2.12
C TRP A 30 -5.53 -4.00 1.65
N TRP A 31 -5.22 -3.00 0.83
CA TRP A 31 -6.24 -2.10 0.29
C TRP A 31 -7.23 -2.87 -0.60
N CYS A 32 -6.72 -3.76 -1.46
CA CYS A 32 -7.58 -4.60 -2.30
C CYS A 32 -8.51 -5.47 -1.48
N ASP A 33 -8.01 -6.06 -0.41
CA ASP A 33 -8.82 -6.90 0.47
C ASP A 33 -9.92 -6.09 1.14
N ARG A 34 -9.60 -4.87 1.56
CA ARG A 34 -10.58 -3.97 2.16
C ARG A 34 -11.64 -3.53 1.16
N GLN A 35 -11.25 -3.28 -0.08
CA GLN A 35 -12.20 -2.93 -1.14
C GLN A 35 -13.15 -4.10 -1.42
N ALA A 36 -12.66 -5.31 -1.43
CA ALA A 36 -13.49 -6.48 -1.63
C ALA A 36 -14.52 -6.64 -0.50
N GLU A 37 -14.12 -6.40 0.74
CA GLU A 37 -15.04 -6.43 1.88
C GLU A 37 -16.09 -5.32 1.80
N ALA A 38 -15.71 -4.17 1.24
CA ALA A 38 -16.59 -3.01 1.14
C ALA A 38 -17.55 -3.08 -0.05
N MET A 39 -17.48 -4.13 -0.87
CA MET A 39 -18.33 -4.25 -2.06
C MET A 39 -19.83 -4.21 -1.76
N PHE A 40 -20.22 -4.51 -0.55
CA PHE A 40 -21.62 -4.50 -0.14
C PHE A 40 -22.01 -3.23 0.60
N GLY A 41 -21.09 -2.28 0.74
CA GLY A 41 -21.33 -1.00 1.37
C GLY A 41 -21.04 0.16 0.44
N SER A 42 -21.30 1.37 0.91
CA SER A 42 -20.95 2.56 0.15
C SER A 42 -19.42 2.67 0.08
N ILE A 43 -18.90 2.77 -1.14
CA ILE A 43 -17.49 3.03 -1.32
C ILE A 43 -17.23 4.47 -0.93
N ASP A 44 -16.44 4.63 0.12
CA ASP A 44 -16.01 5.95 0.54
C ASP A 44 -14.93 6.43 -0.42
N GLU A 45 -15.12 7.60 -1.03
CA GLU A 45 -14.13 8.17 -1.94
C GLU A 45 -12.77 8.38 -1.26
N ASP A 46 -12.77 8.50 0.06
CA ASP A 46 -11.55 8.67 0.85
C ASP A 46 -10.67 7.40 0.88
N TRP A 47 -11.16 6.28 0.37
CA TRP A 47 -10.41 5.04 0.30
C TRP A 47 -9.70 4.81 -1.02
N GLN A 48 -9.69 5.79 -1.91
CA GLN A 48 -8.98 5.63 -3.16
C GLN A 48 -7.49 5.88 -2.99
N LEU A 49 -6.69 5.03 -3.63
CA LEU A 49 -5.25 5.23 -3.66
C LEU A 49 -4.92 6.44 -4.54
N GLY A 50 -3.89 7.18 -4.14
CA GLY A 50 -3.36 8.26 -4.96
C GLY A 50 -2.51 7.72 -6.10
N ASN A 51 -1.89 8.63 -6.87
CA ASN A 51 -1.02 8.27 -7.99
C ASN A 51 0.32 7.69 -7.53
N GLU A 52 0.69 7.93 -6.28
CA GLU A 52 1.94 7.47 -5.70
C GLU A 52 1.69 6.86 -4.34
N MET A 53 2.51 5.88 -4.00
CA MET A 53 2.54 5.29 -2.66
C MET A 53 3.82 5.74 -1.97
N LEU A 54 3.67 6.44 -0.86
CA LEU A 54 4.78 6.97 -0.08
C LEU A 54 5.08 6.01 1.07
N VAL A 55 6.32 5.57 1.16
CA VAL A 55 6.75 4.59 2.16
C VAL A 55 7.88 5.17 3.00
N SER A 56 7.73 5.15 4.32
CA SER A 56 8.72 5.68 5.23
C SER A 56 8.81 4.82 6.49
N GLU A 57 10.00 4.72 7.05
CA GLU A 57 10.21 4.09 8.35
C GLU A 57 9.96 5.07 9.50
N LEU A 58 9.87 6.37 9.22
CA LEU A 58 9.79 7.41 10.24
C LEU A 58 8.39 7.87 10.55
N GLY A 59 7.46 7.72 9.64
CA GLY A 59 6.09 8.14 9.86
C GLY A 59 5.39 8.58 8.58
N PHE A 60 4.10 8.83 8.69
CA PHE A 60 3.31 9.35 7.57
C PHE A 60 3.70 10.79 7.27
N GLY A 61 3.85 11.11 5.99
CA GLY A 61 4.21 12.44 5.56
C GLY A 61 5.66 12.83 5.83
N ALA A 62 6.51 11.86 6.17
CA ALA A 62 7.93 12.13 6.38
C ALA A 62 8.60 12.58 5.08
N ALA A 63 9.49 13.56 5.18
CA ALA A 63 10.18 14.09 4.01
C ALA A 63 11.09 13.06 3.35
N GLU A 64 11.47 12.02 4.08
CA GLU A 64 12.35 10.95 3.61
C GLU A 64 11.58 9.79 2.97
N ALA A 65 10.26 9.89 2.85
CA ALA A 65 9.46 8.83 2.27
C ALA A 65 9.88 8.56 0.84
N GLU A 66 10.02 7.27 0.52
CA GLU A 66 10.22 6.85 -0.86
C GLU A 66 8.88 6.85 -1.58
N SER A 67 8.89 7.38 -2.80
CA SER A 67 7.69 7.43 -3.62
C SER A 67 7.73 6.30 -4.66
N PHE A 68 6.68 5.49 -4.67
CA PHE A 68 6.50 4.45 -5.69
C PHE A 68 5.24 4.78 -6.48
N PRO A 69 5.32 4.90 -7.81
CA PRO A 69 4.10 5.07 -8.59
C PRO A 69 3.12 3.93 -8.32
N THR A 70 1.88 4.25 -8.07
CA THR A 70 0.87 3.24 -7.75
C THR A 70 0.76 2.20 -8.87
N LEU A 71 0.91 2.63 -10.12
CA LEU A 71 0.89 1.72 -11.26
C LEU A 71 2.03 0.70 -11.19
N ASP A 72 3.23 1.13 -10.79
CA ASP A 72 4.37 0.22 -10.65
C ASP A 72 4.14 -0.77 -9.51
N VAL A 73 3.53 -0.34 -8.43
CA VAL A 73 3.17 -1.22 -7.31
C VAL A 73 2.15 -2.27 -7.78
N LEU A 74 1.15 -1.85 -8.55
CA LEU A 74 0.16 -2.75 -9.12
C LEU A 74 0.83 -3.81 -10.00
N MET A 75 1.75 -3.39 -10.85
CA MET A 75 2.46 -4.30 -11.74
C MET A 75 3.34 -5.29 -10.96
N ALA A 76 4.01 -4.81 -9.93
CA ALA A 76 4.81 -5.68 -9.07
C ALA A 76 3.93 -6.68 -8.31
N TRP A 77 2.78 -6.22 -7.82
CA TRP A 77 1.82 -7.09 -7.14
C TRP A 77 1.30 -8.19 -8.06
N GLN A 78 1.00 -7.86 -9.32
CA GLN A 78 0.53 -8.84 -10.30
C GLN A 78 1.63 -9.81 -10.72
N ALA A 79 2.88 -9.35 -10.74
CA ALA A 79 4.01 -10.17 -11.17
C ALA A 79 4.48 -11.14 -10.09
N GLU A 80 4.20 -10.86 -8.82
CA GLU A 80 4.55 -11.78 -7.76
C GLU A 80 3.68 -13.03 -7.85
N PRO A 81 4.31 -14.22 -7.95
CA PRO A 81 3.53 -15.44 -7.91
C PRO A 81 2.85 -15.50 -6.55
N VAL A 82 1.53 -15.59 -6.57
CA VAL A 82 0.78 -15.82 -5.36
C VAL A 82 1.16 -17.22 -4.90
N GLU A 83 2.05 -17.30 -3.94
CA GLU A 83 2.35 -18.57 -3.32
C GLU A 83 1.14 -18.98 -2.52
N VAL A 84 0.32 -19.80 -3.15
CA VAL A 84 -0.67 -20.52 -2.42
C VAL A 84 0.09 -21.71 -1.84
N GLY A 85 0.74 -21.44 -0.76
CA GLY A 85 1.48 -22.47 -0.06
C GLY A 85 0.57 -23.45 0.61
#